data_1471c75750151a435900b0bb7ac77ab3
#
_entry.id   1471c75750151a435900b0bb7ac77ab3
#
_cell.length_a   1.000
_cell.length_b   1.000
_cell.length_c   1.000
_cell.angle_alpha   90.00
_cell.angle_beta   90.00
_cell.angle_gamma   90.00
#
_symmetry.space_group_name_H-M   'P 1'
#
loop_
_entity.id
_entity.type
_entity.pdbx_description
1 polymer ?
#
loop_
_entity_poly.entity_id
_entity_poly.type
_entity_poly.pdbx_seq_one_letter_code
_entity_poly.pdbx_strand_id
1 'polypeptide(L)'
;MIVHVVLFTFNDNLTTQERQEFMDGIETLRGVKSAKTMYIGTPVMATAVRPIVDTAYNVALTVLFEDLAAHDAYQVDPLHKAFVAKSRPMCSRVRIFDAQ
;
A
#
# COMPACT_ATOMS: atom_id res chain seq x y z
N MET A 1 -14.38 8.88 9.26
CA MET A 1 -13.51 7.73 8.88
C MET A 1 -13.05 7.89 7.46
N ILE A 2 -11.78 7.74 7.22
CA ILE A 2 -11.22 7.75 5.86
C ILE A 2 -10.68 6.35 5.56
N VAL A 3 -11.05 5.81 4.40
CA VAL A 3 -10.50 4.56 3.85
C VAL A 3 -9.48 4.94 2.77
N HIS A 4 -8.23 4.60 3.02
CA HIS A 4 -7.10 4.93 2.16
C HIS A 4 -6.59 3.63 1.51
N VAL A 5 -6.77 3.49 0.21
CA VAL A 5 -6.37 2.30 -0.54
C VAL A 5 -5.24 2.66 -1.49
N VAL A 6 -4.15 1.92 -1.40
CA VAL A 6 -3.00 2.09 -2.28
C VAL A 6 -2.73 0.78 -3.01
N LEU A 7 -2.67 0.84 -4.34
CA LEU A 7 -2.37 -0.30 -5.18
C LEU A 7 -0.99 -0.09 -5.81
N PHE A 8 -0.06 -1.00 -5.51
CA PHE A 8 1.32 -0.95 -5.99
C PHE A 8 1.52 -1.95 -7.12
N THR A 9 2.07 -1.49 -8.23
CA THR A 9 2.51 -2.35 -9.34
C THR A 9 4.03 -2.27 -9.42
N PHE A 10 4.69 -3.42 -9.30
CA PHE A 10 6.15 -3.50 -9.35
C PHE A 10 6.69 -3.27 -10.75
N ASN A 11 7.95 -2.82 -10.83
CA ASN A 11 8.71 -2.86 -12.07
C ASN A 11 8.84 -4.30 -12.55
N ASP A 12 8.82 -4.52 -13.86
CA ASP A 12 8.87 -5.86 -14.46
C ASP A 12 10.13 -6.65 -14.09
N ASN A 13 11.24 -5.95 -13.87
CA ASN A 13 12.54 -6.56 -13.58
C ASN A 13 12.85 -6.67 -12.09
N LEU A 14 11.86 -6.45 -11.21
CA LEU A 14 12.08 -6.55 -9.78
C LEU A 14 12.42 -7.98 -9.38
N THR A 15 13.55 -8.16 -8.70
CA THR A 15 13.99 -9.49 -8.24
C THR A 15 13.13 -10.00 -7.10
N THR A 16 13.21 -11.31 -6.82
CA THR A 16 12.52 -11.91 -5.66
C THR A 16 12.99 -11.28 -4.36
N GLN A 17 14.29 -11.00 -4.24
CA GLN A 17 14.84 -10.33 -3.06
C GLN A 17 14.28 -8.91 -2.91
N GLU A 18 14.21 -8.15 -3.98
CA GLU A 18 13.65 -6.80 -3.95
C GLU A 18 12.16 -6.81 -3.59
N ARG A 19 11.39 -7.80 -4.10
CA ARG A 19 9.99 -7.98 -3.71
C ARG A 19 9.84 -8.24 -2.22
N GLN A 20 10.73 -9.06 -1.65
CA GLN A 20 10.73 -9.33 -0.22
C GLN A 20 11.08 -8.08 0.59
N GLU A 21 12.04 -7.30 0.12
CA GLU A 21 12.41 -6.02 0.75
C GLU A 21 11.24 -5.03 0.74
N PHE A 22 10.47 -5.00 -0.36
CA PHE A 22 9.23 -4.20 -0.40
C PHE A 22 8.23 -4.66 0.65
N MET A 23 8.00 -5.97 0.77
CA MET A 23 7.07 -6.53 1.74
C MET A 23 7.52 -6.27 3.18
N ASP A 24 8.81 -6.38 3.46
CA ASP A 24 9.37 -6.05 4.77
C ASP A 24 9.18 -4.56 5.08
N GLY A 25 9.39 -3.71 4.07
CA GLY A 25 9.22 -2.27 4.20
C GLY A 25 7.79 -1.86 4.48
N ILE A 26 6.83 -2.41 3.74
CA ILE A 26 5.41 -2.05 3.93
C ILE A 26 4.91 -2.47 5.32
N GLU A 27 5.41 -3.58 5.87
CA GLU A 27 5.06 -4.03 7.21
C GLU A 27 5.49 -3.01 8.29
N THR A 28 6.54 -2.24 8.06
CA THR A 28 6.98 -1.21 9.03
C THR A 28 5.93 -0.12 9.23
N LEU A 29 5.03 0.07 8.27
CA LEU A 29 3.96 1.07 8.38
C LEU A 29 2.98 0.77 9.51
N ARG A 30 2.92 -0.49 9.98
CA ARG A 30 2.09 -0.85 11.13
C ARG A 30 2.51 -0.12 12.41
N GLY A 31 3.71 0.43 12.45
CA GLY A 31 4.18 1.26 13.56
C GLY A 31 3.63 2.69 13.56
N VAL A 32 2.95 3.13 12.51
CA VAL A 32 2.37 4.48 12.46
C VAL A 32 1.13 4.55 13.32
N LYS A 33 1.20 5.32 14.39
CA LYS A 33 0.14 5.35 15.42
C LYS A 33 -1.16 5.99 14.96
N SER A 34 -1.12 6.89 13.99
CA SER A 34 -2.32 7.54 13.47
C SER A 34 -3.18 6.62 12.60
N ALA A 35 -2.64 5.50 12.13
CA ALA A 35 -3.39 4.50 11.39
C ALA A 35 -4.21 3.65 12.37
N LYS A 36 -5.53 3.65 12.20
CA LYS A 36 -6.44 2.89 13.07
C LYS A 36 -6.39 1.40 12.78
N THR A 37 -6.41 1.05 11.51
CA THR A 37 -6.39 -0.33 11.02
C THR A 37 -5.64 -0.37 9.71
N MET A 38 -4.90 -1.45 9.48
CA MET A 38 -4.12 -1.60 8.26
C MET A 38 -4.21 -3.03 7.74
N TYR A 39 -4.49 -3.18 6.45
CA TYR A 39 -4.49 -4.45 5.75
C TYR A 39 -3.50 -4.40 4.60
N ILE A 40 -2.71 -5.44 4.47
CA ILE A 40 -1.73 -5.62 3.41
C ILE A 40 -2.03 -6.94 2.73
N GLY A 41 -2.18 -6.93 1.41
CA GLY A 41 -2.53 -8.14 0.69
C GLY A 41 -2.09 -8.13 -0.77
N THR A 42 -2.37 -9.22 -1.44
CA THR A 42 -2.11 -9.43 -2.86
C THR A 42 -3.42 -9.77 -3.56
N PRO A 43 -3.48 -9.73 -4.92
CA PRO A 43 -4.71 -10.03 -5.64
C PRO A 43 -5.29 -11.40 -5.29
N VAL A 44 -6.62 -11.45 -5.13
CA VAL A 44 -7.35 -12.69 -4.93
C VAL A 44 -7.65 -13.29 -6.31
N MET A 45 -6.83 -14.24 -6.74
CA MET A 45 -6.94 -14.80 -8.09
C MET A 45 -8.21 -15.63 -8.28
N ALA A 46 -8.76 -16.20 -7.21
CA ALA A 46 -10.00 -16.98 -7.28
C ALA A 46 -11.20 -16.14 -7.78
N THR A 47 -11.21 -14.82 -7.54
CA THR A 47 -12.27 -13.93 -8.00
C THR A 47 -12.00 -13.35 -9.38
N ALA A 48 -10.82 -13.55 -9.93
CA ALA A 48 -10.38 -13.01 -11.22
C ALA A 48 -11.13 -13.62 -12.42
N VAL A 49 -11.92 -14.66 -12.21
CA VAL A 49 -12.82 -15.23 -13.23
C VAL A 49 -13.92 -14.24 -13.64
N ARG A 50 -14.23 -13.25 -12.81
CA ARG A 50 -15.17 -12.19 -13.13
C ARG A 50 -14.45 -11.07 -13.88
N PRO A 51 -14.89 -10.69 -15.10
CA PRO A 51 -14.18 -9.68 -15.90
C PRO A 51 -14.05 -8.31 -15.23
N ILE A 52 -14.95 -7.97 -14.30
CA ILE A 52 -14.94 -6.69 -13.58
C ILE A 52 -13.86 -6.63 -12.49
N VAL A 53 -13.33 -7.79 -12.06
CA VAL A 53 -12.30 -7.84 -11.02
C VAL A 53 -10.96 -7.49 -11.63
N ASP A 54 -10.38 -6.38 -11.17
CA ASP A 54 -9.08 -5.89 -11.63
C ASP A 54 -7.98 -6.44 -10.72
N THR A 55 -7.09 -7.24 -11.30
CA THR A 55 -5.92 -7.79 -10.61
C THR A 55 -4.60 -7.16 -11.08
N ALA A 56 -4.68 -6.01 -11.77
CA ALA A 56 -3.51 -5.35 -12.36
C ALA A 56 -2.71 -4.56 -11.32
N TYR A 57 -2.31 -5.23 -10.25
CA TYR A 57 -1.44 -4.72 -9.19
C TYR A 57 -0.74 -5.89 -8.50
N ASN A 58 0.32 -5.61 -7.74
CA ASN A 58 1.05 -6.65 -7.01
C ASN A 58 0.73 -6.66 -5.51
N VAL A 59 0.58 -5.47 -4.91
CA VAL A 59 0.30 -5.34 -3.48
C VAL A 59 -0.77 -4.28 -3.26
N ALA A 60 -1.72 -4.57 -2.38
CA ALA A 60 -2.73 -3.63 -1.91
C ALA A 60 -2.48 -3.29 -0.44
N LEU A 61 -2.52 -2.01 -0.13
CA LEU A 61 -2.47 -1.49 1.23
C LEU A 61 -3.77 -0.75 1.49
N THR A 62 -4.51 -1.17 2.53
CA THR A 62 -5.71 -0.46 2.97
C THR A 62 -5.50 0.04 4.38
N VAL A 63 -5.64 1.33 4.58
CA VAL A 63 -5.48 1.98 5.88
C VAL A 63 -6.76 2.71 6.23
N LEU A 64 -7.22 2.54 7.47
CA LEU A 64 -8.33 3.29 8.02
C LEU A 64 -7.81 4.39 8.93
N PHE A 65 -8.30 5.61 8.72
CA PHE A 65 -8.00 6.77 9.58
C PHE A 65 -9.31 7.28 10.20
N GLU A 66 -9.22 7.71 11.45
CA GLU A 66 -10.36 8.28 12.17
C GLU A 66 -10.91 9.51 11.45
N ASP A 67 -9.99 10.36 10.94
CA ASP A 67 -10.30 11.63 10.30
C ASP A 67 -9.16 12.08 9.39
N LEU A 68 -9.33 13.22 8.76
CA LEU A 68 -8.32 13.81 7.87
C LEU A 68 -7.03 14.14 8.62
N ALA A 69 -7.12 14.61 9.86
CA ALA A 69 -5.93 14.93 10.64
C ALA A 69 -5.05 13.70 10.88
N ALA A 70 -5.66 12.54 11.14
CA ALA A 70 -4.93 11.28 11.28
C ALA A 70 -4.28 10.84 9.96
N HIS A 71 -4.97 11.02 8.84
CA HIS A 71 -4.43 10.78 7.49
C HIS A 71 -3.22 11.68 7.24
N ASP A 72 -3.33 12.97 7.54
CA ASP A 72 -2.25 13.93 7.31
C ASP A 72 -1.04 13.62 8.20
N ALA A 73 -1.26 13.23 9.44
CA ALA A 73 -0.20 12.81 10.36
C ALA A 73 0.56 11.58 9.82
N TYR A 74 -0.14 10.64 9.19
CA TYR A 74 0.46 9.47 8.54
C TYR A 74 1.38 9.89 7.38
N GLN A 75 0.96 10.86 6.56
CA GLN A 75 1.74 11.31 5.41
C GLN A 75 3.10 11.87 5.79
N VAL A 76 3.23 12.51 6.95
CA VAL A 76 4.47 13.11 7.41
C VAL A 76 5.22 12.25 8.43
N ASP A 77 4.70 11.09 8.80
CA ASP A 77 5.34 10.19 9.74
C ASP A 77 6.67 9.68 9.17
N PRO A 78 7.75 9.65 9.98
CA PRO A 78 9.06 9.17 9.51
C PRO A 78 9.04 7.75 8.93
N LEU A 79 8.21 6.84 9.47
CA LEU A 79 8.08 5.49 8.95
C LEU A 79 7.49 5.49 7.54
N HIS A 80 6.46 6.32 7.31
CA HIS A 80 5.85 6.46 6.00
C HIS A 80 6.83 7.07 5.00
N LYS A 81 7.54 8.13 5.37
CA LYS A 81 8.53 8.77 4.51
C LYS A 81 9.65 7.82 4.12
N ALA A 82 10.14 7.03 5.05
CA ALA A 82 11.19 6.04 4.79
C ALA A 82 10.70 4.95 3.83
N PHE A 83 9.48 4.47 4.02
CA PHE A 83 8.87 3.49 3.12
C PHE A 83 8.71 4.06 1.70
N VAL A 84 8.18 5.27 1.56
CA VAL A 84 7.98 5.91 0.25
C VAL A 84 9.31 6.07 -0.49
N ALA A 85 10.35 6.55 0.21
CA ALA A 85 11.67 6.74 -0.39
C ALA A 85 12.25 5.44 -0.93
N LYS A 86 12.07 4.33 -0.21
CA LYS A 86 12.61 3.02 -0.60
C LYS A 86 11.74 2.33 -1.65
N SER A 87 10.43 2.40 -1.54
CA SER A 87 9.50 1.65 -2.38
C SER A 87 9.22 2.31 -3.73
N ARG A 88 9.27 3.64 -3.81
CA ARG A 88 8.94 4.34 -5.04
C ARG A 88 9.75 3.87 -6.25
N PRO A 89 11.10 3.70 -6.16
CA PRO A 89 11.88 3.20 -7.30
C PRO A 89 11.54 1.77 -7.70
N MET A 90 10.88 1.00 -6.85
CA MET A 90 10.50 -0.39 -7.10
C MET A 90 9.22 -0.53 -7.90
N CYS A 91 8.43 0.55 -8.03
CA CYS A 91 7.10 0.51 -8.63
C CYS A 91 7.05 1.24 -9.96
N SER A 92 6.41 0.62 -10.94
CA SER A 92 6.07 1.25 -12.21
C SER A 92 4.82 2.11 -12.09
N ARG A 93 3.93 1.80 -11.13
CA ARG A 93 2.69 2.52 -10.92
C ARG A 93 2.24 2.42 -9.46
N VAL A 94 1.75 3.52 -8.93
CA VAL A 94 1.09 3.58 -7.62
C VAL A 94 -0.24 4.30 -7.81
N ARG A 95 -1.34 3.65 -7.40
CA ARG A 95 -2.69 4.24 -7.45
C ARG A 95 -3.23 4.38 -6.05
N ILE A 96 -3.78 5.55 -5.74
CA ILE A 96 -4.33 5.85 -4.41
C ILE A 96 -5.81 6.20 -4.57
N PHE A 97 -6.65 5.58 -3.74
CA PHE A 97 -8.07 5.84 -3.67
C PHE A 97 -8.44 6.17 -2.22
N ASP A 98 -8.86 7.40 -1.99
CA ASP A 98 -9.32 7.83 -0.68
C ASP A 98 -10.83 7.98 -0.71
N ALA A 99 -11.52 7.32 0.22
CA ALA A 99 -12.97 7.39 0.35
C ALA A 99 -13.35 7.78 1.78
N GLN A 100 -14.46 8.46 1.89
CA GLN A 100 -14.93 8.98 3.18
C GLN A 100 -16.41 8.68 3.39
#